data_714ca4b12010597154c7b7521439e9c6
#
_entry.id   714ca4b12010597154c7b7521439e9c6
#
_cell.length_a   1.000
_cell.length_b   1.000
_cell.length_c   1.000
_cell.angle_alpha   90.00
_cell.angle_beta   90.00
_cell.angle_gamma   90.00
#
_symmetry.space_group_name_H-M   'P 1'
#
loop_
_entity.id
_entity.type
_entity.pdbx_description
1 polymer ?
#
loop_
_entity_poly.entity_id
_entity_poly.type
_entity_poly.pdbx_seq_one_letter_code
_entity_poly.pdbx_strand_id
1 'polypeptide(L)'
;GKSILQSSKWTYGVIPDEKRTMIANEVVGMLYKMLQEEIEVLSSHHLVEAIYSDLEEVLYKLMLAEKTYAYELSCYPEKEEQFITEYNNLNRVSLALKFMMEYVAAKPPKGEVTLGIGKYEYILAICSLIIEWAYKNDLFHYNIFNTPVEILKSDRIGMKQDEFYTIYQYGDKYRREQLYYNSSSDFHKKYTINQENYSDALDIAFQAEYGYSFTQFCRLIMGMIEYGKEREEQEVYIAPKEKLIEYIVQIDEKLSNEIAIAIIKDISLTERDDFLKVPSGFRKEDVYPWRFNRAYSFNRRPVIIRNDMIIWGNRQLYHMLMYVTDLIYEGKISTKNDKMCTLIGRISDDRGRKFNKLISDILSDMEVFVIDSNVDRINKKPVADKNGNTL
;
A
#
# COMPACT_ATOMS: atom_id res chain seq x y z
N GLY A 1 17.37 -14.25 16.06
CA GLY A 1 17.79 -13.49 17.25
C GLY A 1 19.24 -13.81 17.64
N LYS A 2 19.52 -15.05 18.01
CA LYS A 2 20.84 -15.45 18.56
C LYS A 2 22.00 -15.17 17.59
N SER A 3 21.86 -15.46 16.32
CA SER A 3 22.91 -15.23 15.32
C SER A 3 23.14 -13.74 15.03
N ILE A 4 22.11 -12.91 15.11
CA ILE A 4 22.16 -11.46 14.93
C ILE A 4 22.98 -10.82 16.03
N LEU A 5 22.66 -11.16 17.29
CA LEU A 5 23.34 -10.60 18.45
C LEU A 5 24.81 -11.05 18.57
N GLN A 6 25.10 -12.28 18.14
CA GLN A 6 26.47 -12.82 18.13
C GLN A 6 27.37 -12.20 17.06
N SER A 7 26.80 -11.80 15.91
CA SER A 7 27.56 -11.19 14.80
C SER A 7 27.87 -9.71 15.02
N SER A 8 27.05 -8.99 15.79
CA SER A 8 27.05 -7.52 15.85
C SER A 8 27.75 -6.92 17.07
N LYS A 9 28.34 -7.69 17.95
CA LYS A 9 29.01 -7.21 19.19
C LYS A 9 28.09 -6.40 20.14
N TRP A 10 26.79 -6.63 20.06
CA TRP A 10 25.84 -6.00 20.95
C TRP A 10 25.88 -6.63 22.36
N THR A 11 25.78 -5.80 23.38
CA THR A 11 25.80 -6.24 24.78
C THR A 11 24.36 -6.25 25.34
N TYR A 12 24.11 -7.12 26.33
CA TYR A 12 22.84 -7.11 27.06
C TYR A 12 22.61 -5.78 27.78
N GLY A 13 21.36 -5.39 27.86
CA GLY A 13 20.92 -4.16 28.52
C GLY A 13 20.30 -3.16 27.56
N VAL A 14 20.06 -1.95 28.08
CA VAL A 14 19.44 -0.86 27.32
C VAL A 14 20.37 -0.35 26.24
N ILE A 15 19.85 -0.23 25.04
CA ILE A 15 20.56 0.31 23.88
C ILE A 15 20.50 1.83 23.91
N PRO A 16 21.64 2.54 23.82
CA PRO A 16 21.64 3.99 23.71
C PRO A 16 20.79 4.49 22.54
N ASP A 17 20.11 5.62 22.70
CA ASP A 17 19.15 6.16 21.75
C ASP A 17 19.74 6.32 20.34
N GLU A 18 20.95 6.83 20.27
CA GLU A 18 21.69 7.03 19.02
C GLU A 18 22.03 5.72 18.28
N LYS A 19 21.93 4.57 18.95
CA LYS A 19 22.21 3.25 18.38
C LYS A 19 20.97 2.45 18.00
N ARG A 20 19.77 2.92 18.34
CA ARG A 20 18.51 2.18 18.06
C ARG A 20 18.30 1.93 16.57
N THR A 21 18.50 2.96 15.75
CA THR A 21 18.38 2.85 14.29
C THR A 21 19.42 1.88 13.71
N MET A 22 20.64 1.85 14.28
CA MET A 22 21.69 0.92 13.83
C MET A 22 21.27 -0.53 14.04
N ILE A 23 20.79 -0.89 15.24
CA ILE A 23 20.37 -2.28 15.50
C ILE A 23 19.17 -2.68 14.64
N ALA A 24 18.21 -1.78 14.42
CA ALA A 24 17.08 -2.05 13.54
C ALA A 24 17.54 -2.32 12.10
N ASN A 25 18.48 -1.53 11.58
CA ASN A 25 19.06 -1.73 10.26
C ASN A 25 19.81 -3.06 10.15
N GLU A 26 20.59 -3.43 11.17
CA GLU A 26 21.30 -4.71 11.19
C GLU A 26 20.31 -5.88 11.16
N VAL A 27 19.23 -5.82 11.96
CA VAL A 27 18.20 -6.85 11.97
C VAL A 27 17.52 -6.98 10.61
N VAL A 28 17.08 -5.86 10.03
CA VAL A 28 16.45 -5.86 8.71
C VAL A 28 17.41 -6.38 7.64
N GLY A 29 18.67 -5.91 7.66
CA GLY A 29 19.68 -6.36 6.69
C GLY A 29 19.93 -7.87 6.74
N MET A 30 19.96 -8.47 7.94
CA MET A 30 20.13 -9.91 8.11
C MET A 30 18.88 -10.69 7.68
N LEU A 31 17.69 -10.23 8.04
CA LEU A 31 16.43 -10.85 7.60
C LEU A 31 16.33 -10.83 6.06
N TYR A 32 16.77 -9.73 5.47
CA TYR A 32 16.78 -9.60 4.02
C TYR A 32 17.78 -10.55 3.35
N LYS A 33 18.97 -10.71 3.93
CA LYS A 33 19.94 -11.70 3.46
C LYS A 33 19.39 -13.13 3.56
N MET A 34 18.73 -13.46 4.67
CA MET A 34 18.04 -14.76 4.82
C MET A 34 16.96 -14.93 3.74
N LEU A 35 16.14 -13.91 3.48
CA LEU A 35 15.13 -13.95 2.42
C LEU A 35 15.75 -14.24 1.06
N GLN A 36 16.84 -13.56 0.74
CA GLN A 36 17.56 -13.75 -0.51
C GLN A 36 18.09 -15.19 -0.65
N GLU A 37 18.79 -15.71 0.36
CA GLU A 37 19.33 -17.07 0.39
C GLU A 37 18.23 -18.12 0.23
N GLU A 38 17.05 -17.91 0.86
CA GLU A 38 15.92 -18.82 0.81
C GLU A 38 15.19 -18.82 -0.55
N ILE A 39 15.12 -17.68 -1.23
CA ILE A 39 14.46 -17.55 -2.53
C ILE A 39 15.39 -17.98 -3.67
N GLU A 40 16.67 -17.68 -3.62
CA GLU A 40 17.62 -18.01 -4.68
C GLU A 40 17.71 -19.52 -4.97
N VAL A 41 17.53 -20.37 -3.96
CA VAL A 41 17.59 -21.83 -4.12
C VAL A 41 16.32 -22.46 -4.69
N LEU A 42 15.21 -21.71 -4.70
CA LEU A 42 13.93 -22.22 -5.19
C LEU A 42 13.89 -22.32 -6.71
N SER A 43 13.12 -23.27 -7.21
CA SER A 43 12.71 -23.25 -8.61
C SER A 43 11.70 -22.14 -8.87
N SER A 44 11.66 -21.63 -10.09
CA SER A 44 10.74 -20.55 -10.47
C SER A 44 9.27 -20.99 -10.55
N HIS A 45 8.99 -22.28 -10.41
CA HIS A 45 7.65 -22.85 -10.52
C HIS A 45 6.83 -22.61 -9.25
N HIS A 46 5.58 -22.22 -9.44
CA HIS A 46 4.53 -22.14 -8.42
C HIS A 46 4.70 -21.12 -7.27
N LEU A 47 5.84 -20.42 -7.16
CA LEU A 47 6.01 -19.47 -6.07
C LEU A 47 5.10 -18.22 -6.25
N VAL A 48 5.01 -17.68 -7.48
CA VAL A 48 4.17 -16.51 -7.77
C VAL A 48 2.70 -16.86 -7.58
N GLU A 49 2.29 -18.02 -8.06
CA GLU A 49 0.93 -18.53 -7.94
C GLU A 49 0.53 -18.71 -6.47
N ALA A 50 1.40 -19.30 -5.66
CA ALA A 50 1.16 -19.46 -4.23
C ALA A 50 1.00 -18.11 -3.51
N ILE A 51 1.90 -17.15 -3.78
CA ILE A 51 1.80 -15.81 -3.18
C ILE A 51 0.50 -15.11 -3.61
N TYR A 52 0.10 -15.25 -4.88
CA TYR A 52 -1.13 -14.65 -5.38
C TYR A 52 -2.37 -15.29 -4.75
N SER A 53 -2.42 -16.62 -4.65
CA SER A 53 -3.54 -17.33 -4.04
C SER A 53 -3.79 -16.85 -2.61
N ASP A 54 -2.74 -16.84 -1.78
CA ASP A 54 -2.84 -16.36 -0.41
C ASP A 54 -3.24 -14.87 -0.35
N LEU A 55 -2.69 -14.05 -1.25
CA LEU A 55 -3.04 -12.62 -1.28
C LEU A 55 -4.50 -12.40 -1.64
N GLU A 56 -5.03 -13.09 -2.65
CA GLU A 56 -6.43 -12.97 -3.06
C GLU A 56 -7.38 -13.42 -1.94
N GLU A 57 -7.03 -14.49 -1.19
CA GLU A 57 -7.79 -14.93 -0.03
C GLU A 57 -7.78 -13.87 1.09
N VAL A 58 -6.61 -13.32 1.40
CA VAL A 58 -6.46 -12.27 2.42
C VAL A 58 -7.23 -11.01 2.02
N LEU A 59 -7.16 -10.60 0.76
CA LEU A 59 -7.91 -9.43 0.25
C LEU A 59 -9.42 -9.66 0.31
N TYR A 60 -9.89 -10.88 0.05
CA TYR A 60 -11.30 -11.22 0.23
C TYR A 60 -11.74 -11.06 1.69
N LYS A 61 -10.97 -11.59 2.63
CA LYS A 61 -11.26 -11.49 4.07
C LYS A 61 -11.24 -10.03 4.55
N LEU A 62 -10.29 -9.22 4.09
CA LEU A 62 -10.22 -7.79 4.41
C LEU A 62 -11.46 -7.05 3.87
N MET A 63 -11.82 -7.28 2.62
CA MET A 63 -12.98 -6.65 1.98
C MET A 63 -14.29 -7.04 2.65
N LEU A 64 -14.42 -8.30 3.09
CA LEU A 64 -15.57 -8.76 3.86
C LEU A 64 -15.61 -8.07 5.22
N ALA A 65 -14.51 -8.05 5.96
CA ALA A 65 -14.38 -7.38 7.25
C ALA A 65 -14.77 -5.89 7.16
N GLU A 66 -14.27 -5.17 6.15
CA GLU A 66 -14.60 -3.76 5.94
C GLU A 66 -16.09 -3.51 5.65
N LYS A 67 -16.76 -4.45 4.99
CA LYS A 67 -18.18 -4.33 4.70
C LYS A 67 -19.09 -4.69 5.89
N THR A 68 -18.66 -5.62 6.73
CA THR A 68 -19.50 -6.19 7.79
C THR A 68 -19.26 -5.57 9.16
N TYR A 69 -18.19 -4.80 9.34
CA TYR A 69 -17.75 -4.30 10.65
C TYR A 69 -18.85 -3.60 11.46
N ALA A 70 -19.54 -2.63 10.87
CA ALA A 70 -20.58 -1.90 11.57
C ALA A 70 -21.76 -2.81 11.97
N TYR A 71 -22.10 -3.78 11.12
CA TYR A 71 -23.16 -4.76 11.41
C TYR A 71 -22.71 -5.72 12.53
N GLU A 72 -21.51 -6.27 12.43
CA GLU A 72 -20.98 -7.19 13.44
C GLU A 72 -20.84 -6.50 14.80
N LEU A 73 -20.37 -5.25 14.83
CA LEU A 73 -20.29 -4.46 16.05
C LEU A 73 -21.68 -4.20 16.68
N SER A 74 -22.71 -4.01 15.86
CA SER A 74 -24.08 -3.86 16.35
C SER A 74 -24.67 -5.13 16.96
N CYS A 75 -24.26 -6.30 16.45
CA CYS A 75 -24.71 -7.61 16.92
C CYS A 75 -23.89 -8.14 18.11
N TYR A 76 -22.57 -7.89 18.11
CA TYR A 76 -21.61 -8.48 19.06
C TYR A 76 -20.57 -7.46 19.51
N PRO A 77 -20.98 -6.40 20.23
CA PRO A 77 -20.05 -5.33 20.64
C PRO A 77 -18.91 -5.84 21.52
N GLU A 78 -19.11 -6.94 22.25
CA GLU A 78 -18.08 -7.55 23.09
C GLU A 78 -16.93 -8.22 22.30
N LYS A 79 -17.12 -8.46 21.00
CA LYS A 79 -16.11 -9.06 20.12
C LYS A 79 -15.27 -8.04 19.34
N GLU A 80 -15.50 -6.76 19.54
CA GLU A 80 -14.79 -5.70 18.80
C GLU A 80 -13.27 -5.87 18.82
N GLU A 81 -12.70 -6.16 20.01
CA GLU A 81 -11.25 -6.31 20.17
C GLU A 81 -10.70 -7.51 19.37
N GLN A 82 -11.42 -8.62 19.36
CA GLN A 82 -11.07 -9.79 18.57
C GLN A 82 -11.11 -9.45 17.08
N PHE A 83 -12.18 -8.82 16.61
CA PHE A 83 -12.34 -8.42 15.22
C PHE A 83 -11.20 -7.51 14.75
N ILE A 84 -10.89 -6.48 15.53
CA ILE A 84 -9.80 -5.53 15.19
C ILE A 84 -8.44 -6.25 15.17
N THR A 85 -8.21 -7.17 16.10
CA THR A 85 -6.97 -7.98 16.11
C THR A 85 -6.84 -8.83 14.85
N GLU A 86 -7.90 -9.50 14.44
CA GLU A 86 -7.95 -10.31 13.21
C GLU A 86 -7.74 -9.44 11.97
N TYR A 87 -8.45 -8.32 11.87
CA TYR A 87 -8.29 -7.36 10.78
C TYR A 87 -6.86 -6.82 10.66
N ASN A 88 -6.24 -6.45 11.79
CA ASN A 88 -4.85 -6.00 11.83
C ASN A 88 -3.87 -7.09 11.38
N ASN A 89 -4.11 -8.33 11.77
CA ASN A 89 -3.29 -9.46 11.34
C ASN A 89 -3.41 -9.72 9.83
N LEU A 90 -4.62 -9.67 9.26
CA LEU A 90 -4.83 -9.77 7.82
C LEU A 90 -4.11 -8.65 7.05
N ASN A 91 -4.17 -7.41 7.54
CA ASN A 91 -3.43 -6.30 6.94
C ASN A 91 -1.90 -6.54 6.94
N ARG A 92 -1.36 -7.04 8.05
CA ARG A 92 0.08 -7.36 8.16
C ARG A 92 0.49 -8.46 7.17
N VAL A 93 -0.32 -9.53 7.05
CA VAL A 93 -0.08 -10.61 6.10
C VAL A 93 -0.16 -10.10 4.67
N SER A 94 -1.17 -9.27 4.35
CA SER A 94 -1.29 -8.62 3.03
C SER A 94 -0.03 -7.83 2.66
N LEU A 95 0.51 -7.04 3.59
CA LEU A 95 1.75 -6.29 3.35
C LEU A 95 2.96 -7.21 3.13
N ALA A 96 3.06 -8.29 3.90
CA ALA A 96 4.15 -9.26 3.75
C ALA A 96 4.08 -9.99 2.40
N LEU A 97 2.89 -10.39 1.96
CA LEU A 97 2.66 -11.01 0.65
C LEU A 97 2.97 -10.05 -0.50
N LYS A 98 2.55 -8.80 -0.42
CA LYS A 98 2.89 -7.75 -1.41
C LYS A 98 4.40 -7.50 -1.49
N PHE A 99 5.07 -7.44 -0.34
CA PHE A 99 6.53 -7.32 -0.29
C PHE A 99 7.22 -8.53 -0.92
N MET A 100 6.78 -9.72 -0.57
CA MET A 100 7.29 -10.98 -1.14
C MET A 100 7.10 -11.02 -2.66
N MET A 101 5.94 -10.63 -3.16
CA MET A 101 5.65 -10.54 -4.59
C MET A 101 6.56 -9.54 -5.30
N GLU A 102 6.76 -8.35 -4.76
CA GLU A 102 7.69 -7.36 -5.33
C GLU A 102 9.12 -7.89 -5.41
N TYR A 103 9.56 -8.60 -4.36
CA TYR A 103 10.89 -9.20 -4.34
C TYR A 103 11.04 -10.27 -5.41
N VAL A 104 10.08 -11.22 -5.46
CA VAL A 104 10.10 -12.34 -6.41
C VAL A 104 9.95 -11.86 -7.86
N ALA A 105 9.18 -10.81 -8.11
CA ALA A 105 9.05 -10.20 -9.44
C ALA A 105 10.34 -9.49 -9.86
N ALA A 106 10.99 -8.79 -8.96
CA ALA A 106 12.26 -8.09 -9.23
C ALA A 106 13.44 -9.04 -9.37
N LYS A 107 13.48 -10.10 -8.55
CA LYS A 107 14.53 -11.10 -8.49
C LYS A 107 13.93 -12.52 -8.49
N PRO A 108 13.56 -13.02 -9.67
CA PRO A 108 12.99 -14.35 -9.79
C PRO A 108 13.94 -15.43 -9.28
N PRO A 109 13.42 -16.48 -8.60
CA PRO A 109 14.21 -17.62 -8.17
C PRO A 109 14.78 -18.36 -9.39
N LYS A 110 16.02 -18.86 -9.26
CA LYS A 110 16.77 -19.52 -10.34
C LYS A 110 17.31 -20.90 -9.92
N GLY A 111 16.94 -21.37 -8.73
CA GLY A 111 17.38 -22.66 -8.20
C GLY A 111 16.51 -23.82 -8.65
N GLU A 112 16.72 -24.98 -8.02
CA GLU A 112 16.07 -26.25 -8.36
C GLU A 112 15.20 -26.81 -7.23
N VAL A 113 15.23 -26.19 -6.05
CA VAL A 113 14.47 -26.66 -4.89
C VAL A 113 12.99 -26.44 -5.09
N THR A 114 12.20 -27.49 -4.99
CA THR A 114 10.75 -27.40 -5.06
C THR A 114 10.18 -26.69 -3.83
N LEU A 115 9.21 -25.81 -4.06
CA LEU A 115 8.49 -25.12 -3.00
C LEU A 115 7.61 -26.11 -2.23
N GLY A 116 7.91 -26.29 -0.93
CA GLY A 116 7.05 -27.02 0.01
C GLY A 116 6.37 -26.07 0.98
N ILE A 117 5.27 -26.50 1.60
CA ILE A 117 4.47 -25.67 2.53
C ILE A 117 5.34 -25.06 3.63
N GLY A 118 6.13 -25.85 4.35
CA GLY A 118 6.98 -25.34 5.44
C GLY A 118 8.04 -24.34 4.97
N LYS A 119 8.53 -24.49 3.73
CA LYS A 119 9.47 -23.52 3.13
C LYS A 119 8.78 -22.21 2.79
N TYR A 120 7.58 -22.29 2.23
CA TYR A 120 6.75 -21.13 1.92
C TYR A 120 6.39 -20.34 3.19
N GLU A 121 5.87 -21.00 4.21
CA GLU A 121 5.54 -20.40 5.51
C GLU A 121 6.77 -19.74 6.16
N TYR A 122 7.94 -20.36 6.06
CA TYR A 122 9.18 -19.80 6.57
C TYR A 122 9.58 -18.51 5.85
N ILE A 123 9.48 -18.47 4.51
CA ILE A 123 9.75 -17.27 3.71
C ILE A 123 8.75 -16.16 4.04
N LEU A 124 7.46 -16.48 4.16
CA LEU A 124 6.41 -15.54 4.54
C LEU A 124 6.65 -14.97 5.96
N ALA A 125 7.10 -15.82 6.89
CA ALA A 125 7.48 -15.35 8.23
C ALA A 125 8.68 -14.40 8.20
N ILE A 126 9.70 -14.63 7.36
CA ILE A 126 10.81 -13.69 7.17
C ILE A 126 10.30 -12.37 6.61
N CYS A 127 9.43 -12.38 5.59
CA CYS A 127 8.82 -11.17 5.02
C CYS A 127 8.03 -10.40 6.08
N SER A 128 7.25 -11.08 6.91
CA SER A 128 6.49 -10.48 8.01
C SER A 128 7.41 -9.81 9.04
N LEU A 129 8.53 -10.45 9.38
CA LEU A 129 9.53 -9.87 10.28
C LEU A 129 10.25 -8.67 9.65
N ILE A 130 10.53 -8.68 8.35
CA ILE A 130 11.10 -7.54 7.63
C ILE A 130 10.15 -6.34 7.74
N ILE A 131 8.86 -6.53 7.49
CA ILE A 131 7.84 -5.46 7.60
C ILE A 131 7.76 -4.93 9.05
N GLU A 132 7.73 -5.81 10.03
CA GLU A 132 7.68 -5.42 11.44
C GLU A 132 8.91 -4.59 11.85
N TRP A 133 10.11 -5.02 11.45
CA TRP A 133 11.35 -4.30 11.77
C TRP A 133 11.53 -3.04 10.93
N ALA A 134 11.03 -2.99 9.71
CA ALA A 134 10.96 -1.77 8.92
C ALA A 134 10.11 -0.70 9.62
N TYR A 135 8.96 -1.09 10.17
CA TYR A 135 8.11 -0.20 10.99
C TYR A 135 8.86 0.33 12.24
N LYS A 136 9.51 -0.57 13.00
CA LYS A 136 10.32 -0.18 14.16
C LYS A 136 11.46 0.76 13.78
N ASN A 137 12.10 0.51 12.63
CA ASN A 137 13.17 1.36 12.12
C ASN A 137 12.69 2.78 11.80
N ASP A 138 11.51 2.89 11.16
CA ASP A 138 10.90 4.19 10.89
C ASP A 138 10.57 4.94 12.19
N LEU A 139 10.05 4.26 13.21
CA LEU A 139 9.79 4.86 14.54
C LEU A 139 11.06 5.41 15.18
N PHE A 140 12.17 4.68 15.10
CA PHE A 140 13.45 5.10 15.67
C PHE A 140 14.07 6.25 14.87
N HIS A 141 13.99 6.17 13.54
CA HIS A 141 14.56 7.19 12.65
C HIS A 141 13.90 8.55 12.81
N TYR A 142 12.58 8.58 12.88
CA TYR A 142 11.82 9.82 13.04
C TYR A 142 11.75 10.30 14.50
N ASN A 143 12.30 9.54 15.43
CA ASN A 143 12.27 9.82 16.88
C ASN A 143 10.88 10.24 17.38
N ILE A 144 9.84 9.61 16.80
CA ILE A 144 8.45 9.94 17.09
C ILE A 144 8.13 9.66 18.58
N PHE A 145 8.90 8.74 19.18
CA PHE A 145 8.74 8.35 20.58
C PHE A 145 10.07 7.93 21.18
N ASN A 146 10.29 8.35 22.43
CA ASN A 146 11.43 7.88 23.22
C ASN A 146 11.18 6.46 23.74
N THR A 147 11.18 5.48 22.84
CA THR A 147 10.94 4.07 23.18
C THR A 147 12.25 3.39 23.54
N PRO A 148 12.51 3.05 24.82
CA PRO A 148 13.68 2.30 25.21
C PRO A 148 13.72 0.93 24.56
N VAL A 149 14.87 0.59 23.97
CA VAL A 149 15.14 -0.71 23.36
C VAL A 149 16.17 -1.43 24.22
N GLU A 150 15.92 -2.69 24.54
CA GLU A 150 16.75 -3.49 25.41
C GLU A 150 17.09 -4.85 24.77
N ILE A 151 18.34 -5.27 24.87
CA ILE A 151 18.73 -6.64 24.56
C ILE A 151 18.61 -7.46 25.84
N LEU A 152 17.67 -8.38 25.83
CA LEU A 152 17.38 -9.27 26.95
C LEU A 152 18.40 -10.41 27.01
N LYS A 153 18.65 -10.95 28.20
CA LYS A 153 19.50 -12.16 28.40
C LYS A 153 19.00 -13.41 27.65
N SER A 154 17.75 -13.38 27.20
CA SER A 154 17.13 -14.41 26.33
C SER A 154 17.49 -14.26 24.86
N ASP A 155 18.43 -13.39 24.49
CA ASP A 155 18.78 -13.04 23.12
C ASP A 155 17.59 -12.46 22.32
N ARG A 156 16.63 -11.86 22.99
CA ARG A 156 15.51 -11.14 22.39
C ARG A 156 15.72 -9.64 22.50
N ILE A 157 15.21 -8.92 21.52
CA ILE A 157 15.17 -7.46 21.57
C ILE A 157 13.81 -7.08 22.15
N GLY A 158 13.81 -6.49 23.33
CA GLY A 158 12.65 -5.97 24.01
C GLY A 158 12.48 -4.47 23.73
N MET A 159 11.25 -4.03 23.73
CA MET A 159 10.87 -2.60 23.71
C MET A 159 9.99 -2.36 24.92
N LYS A 160 10.22 -1.27 25.68
CA LYS A 160 9.34 -0.91 26.78
C LYS A 160 7.97 -0.50 26.24
N GLN A 161 6.94 -1.15 26.77
CA GLN A 161 5.57 -1.10 26.22
C GLN A 161 4.84 0.22 26.46
N ASP A 162 5.19 1.00 27.48
CA ASP A 162 4.31 2.04 28.00
C ASP A 162 4.05 3.20 27.01
N GLU A 163 5.09 3.68 26.33
CA GLU A 163 4.92 4.74 25.32
C GLU A 163 4.43 4.18 23.97
N PHE A 164 4.91 2.99 23.59
CA PHE A 164 4.47 2.30 22.39
C PHE A 164 2.98 1.91 22.45
N TYR A 165 2.50 1.53 23.63
CA TYR A 165 1.10 1.17 23.84
C TYR A 165 0.16 2.37 23.62
N THR A 166 0.53 3.56 24.05
CA THR A 166 -0.25 4.78 23.83
C THR A 166 -0.42 5.08 22.34
N ILE A 167 0.64 4.94 21.54
CA ILE A 167 0.59 5.14 20.08
C ILE A 167 -0.26 4.08 19.41
N TYR A 168 -0.06 2.83 19.80
CA TYR A 168 -0.84 1.72 19.29
C TYR A 168 -2.34 1.94 19.55
N GLN A 169 -2.71 2.42 20.74
CA GLN A 169 -4.08 2.77 21.08
C GLN A 169 -4.65 3.91 20.22
N TYR A 170 -3.88 4.98 19.96
CA TYR A 170 -4.35 6.05 19.08
C TYR A 170 -4.52 5.58 17.62
N GLY A 171 -3.56 4.81 17.11
CA GLY A 171 -3.65 4.23 15.77
C GLY A 171 -4.81 3.24 15.64
N ASP A 172 -5.07 2.47 16.69
CA ASP A 172 -6.15 1.50 16.74
C ASP A 172 -7.52 2.20 16.83
N LYS A 173 -7.65 3.24 17.65
CA LYS A 173 -8.86 4.07 17.71
C LYS A 173 -9.17 4.70 16.35
N TYR A 174 -8.18 5.31 15.68
CA TYR A 174 -8.35 5.89 14.35
C TYR A 174 -8.80 4.85 13.34
N ARG A 175 -8.25 3.64 13.38
CA ARG A 175 -8.60 2.54 12.48
C ARG A 175 -10.02 2.03 12.72
N ARG A 176 -10.47 1.92 13.97
CA ARG A 176 -11.85 1.58 14.34
C ARG A 176 -12.84 2.60 13.78
N GLU A 177 -12.54 3.88 13.97
CA GLU A 177 -13.33 4.97 13.42
C GLU A 177 -13.39 4.90 11.88
N GLN A 178 -12.27 4.66 11.20
CA GLN A 178 -12.24 4.48 9.74
C GLN A 178 -13.09 3.29 9.29
N LEU A 179 -12.97 2.14 9.94
CA LEU A 179 -13.76 0.94 9.60
C LEU A 179 -15.26 1.21 9.79
N TYR A 180 -15.64 1.86 10.89
CA TYR A 180 -17.01 2.24 11.16
C TYR A 180 -17.57 3.17 10.08
N TYR A 181 -16.83 4.22 9.72
CA TYR A 181 -17.24 5.16 8.68
C TYR A 181 -17.29 4.52 7.30
N ASN A 182 -16.34 3.67 6.95
CA ASN A 182 -16.32 2.98 5.66
C ASN A 182 -17.45 1.98 5.50
N SER A 183 -17.88 1.34 6.60
CA SER A 183 -19.00 0.40 6.61
C SER A 183 -20.38 1.08 6.74
N SER A 184 -20.44 2.35 7.17
CA SER A 184 -21.67 3.13 7.26
C SER A 184 -21.91 3.91 5.97
N SER A 185 -22.99 3.57 5.24
CA SER A 185 -23.25 4.07 3.88
C SER A 185 -23.51 5.58 3.74
N ASP A 186 -23.75 6.30 4.85
CA ASP A 186 -24.24 7.70 4.79
C ASP A 186 -23.13 8.75 4.73
N PHE A 187 -21.96 8.46 5.28
CA PHE A 187 -20.86 9.42 5.31
C PHE A 187 -20.22 9.62 3.93
N HIS A 188 -20.02 8.54 3.18
CA HIS A 188 -19.40 8.60 1.85
C HIS A 188 -20.18 9.43 0.83
N LYS A 189 -21.51 9.42 0.90
CA LYS A 189 -22.35 10.12 -0.08
C LYS A 189 -22.31 11.65 0.03
N LYS A 190 -22.08 12.18 1.23
CA LYS A 190 -22.18 13.64 1.47
C LYS A 190 -20.89 14.40 1.12
N TYR A 191 -19.72 13.74 1.22
CA TYR A 191 -18.41 14.42 1.16
C TYR A 191 -17.45 13.92 0.07
N THR A 192 -17.84 12.91 -0.72
CA THR A 192 -17.05 12.48 -1.88
C THR A 192 -17.08 13.49 -3.02
N ILE A 193 -15.96 13.66 -3.70
CA ILE A 193 -15.90 14.40 -4.95
C ILE A 193 -16.74 13.65 -5.98
N ASN A 194 -17.61 14.36 -6.71
CA ASN A 194 -18.31 13.73 -7.82
C ASN A 194 -17.30 13.46 -8.95
N GLN A 195 -16.94 12.19 -9.11
CA GLN A 195 -15.95 11.74 -10.10
C GLN A 195 -16.39 12.01 -11.54
N GLU A 196 -17.69 12.03 -11.81
CA GLU A 196 -18.27 12.31 -13.14
C GLU A 196 -17.88 13.69 -13.66
N ASN A 197 -17.68 14.67 -12.77
CA ASN A 197 -17.29 16.03 -13.17
C ASN A 197 -15.89 16.13 -13.81
N TYR A 198 -15.09 15.08 -13.72
CA TYR A 198 -13.69 15.07 -14.19
C TYR A 198 -13.42 14.02 -15.26
N SER A 199 -14.39 13.19 -15.67
CA SER A 199 -14.17 12.05 -16.55
C SER A 199 -13.46 12.43 -17.86
N ASP A 200 -13.97 13.43 -18.60
CA ASP A 200 -13.40 13.87 -19.87
C ASP A 200 -12.02 14.52 -19.69
N ALA A 201 -11.87 15.34 -18.63
CA ALA A 201 -10.60 15.96 -18.32
C ALA A 201 -9.53 14.93 -17.91
N LEU A 202 -9.96 13.87 -17.22
CA LEU A 202 -9.11 12.79 -16.80
C LEU A 202 -8.65 11.94 -18.00
N ASP A 203 -9.55 11.64 -18.92
CA ASP A 203 -9.20 10.95 -20.18
C ASP A 203 -8.17 11.72 -21.00
N ILE A 204 -8.36 13.04 -21.15
CA ILE A 204 -7.41 13.92 -21.86
C ILE A 204 -6.05 13.98 -21.15
N ALA A 205 -6.06 14.06 -19.81
CA ALA A 205 -4.84 14.12 -19.02
C ALA A 205 -4.07 12.79 -19.03
N PHE A 206 -4.78 11.66 -18.93
CA PHE A 206 -4.19 10.33 -19.04
C PHE A 206 -3.60 10.07 -20.42
N GLN A 207 -4.33 10.44 -21.49
CA GLN A 207 -3.83 10.35 -22.85
C GLN A 207 -2.52 11.13 -23.04
N ALA A 208 -2.40 12.29 -22.42
CA ALA A 208 -1.20 13.12 -22.50
C ALA A 208 -0.02 12.58 -21.67
N GLU A 209 -0.28 11.92 -20.53
CA GLU A 209 0.74 11.37 -19.62
C GLU A 209 1.19 9.96 -20.05
N TYR A 210 0.23 9.07 -20.38
CA TYR A 210 0.47 7.64 -20.54
C TYR A 210 0.27 7.12 -21.97
N GLY A 211 -0.33 7.92 -22.87
CA GLY A 211 -0.63 7.50 -24.25
C GLY A 211 -1.95 6.73 -24.42
N TYR A 212 -2.74 6.59 -23.35
CA TYR A 212 -4.08 6.01 -23.34
C TYR A 212 -4.98 6.76 -22.37
N SER A 213 -6.32 6.68 -22.56
CA SER A 213 -7.27 7.36 -21.67
C SER A 213 -7.49 6.58 -20.36
N PHE A 214 -7.98 7.26 -19.33
CA PHE A 214 -8.36 6.60 -18.07
C PHE A 214 -9.52 5.62 -18.28
N THR A 215 -10.45 5.98 -19.17
CA THR A 215 -11.54 5.08 -19.60
C THR A 215 -10.98 3.80 -20.22
N GLN A 216 -9.98 3.88 -21.10
CA GLN A 216 -9.34 2.70 -21.70
C GLN A 216 -8.59 1.87 -20.64
N PHE A 217 -7.93 2.52 -19.70
CA PHE A 217 -7.31 1.85 -18.56
C PHE A 217 -8.33 1.03 -17.74
N CYS A 218 -9.45 1.66 -17.34
CA CYS A 218 -10.51 0.97 -16.60
C CYS A 218 -11.12 -0.20 -17.40
N ARG A 219 -11.36 -0.02 -18.71
CA ARG A 219 -11.92 -1.04 -19.58
C ARG A 219 -11.01 -2.26 -19.71
N LEU A 220 -9.70 -2.06 -19.86
CA LEU A 220 -8.76 -3.16 -19.88
C LEU A 220 -8.78 -3.96 -18.57
N ILE A 221 -8.78 -3.28 -17.42
CA ILE A 221 -8.84 -3.94 -16.11
C ILE A 221 -10.13 -4.76 -15.97
N MET A 222 -11.27 -4.17 -16.36
CA MET A 222 -12.55 -4.89 -16.34
C MET A 222 -12.55 -6.08 -17.30
N GLY A 223 -11.96 -5.95 -18.49
CA GLY A 223 -11.80 -7.06 -19.44
C GLY A 223 -10.94 -8.20 -18.91
N MET A 224 -9.86 -7.89 -18.15
CA MET A 224 -9.05 -8.92 -17.47
C MET A 224 -9.85 -9.64 -16.38
N ILE A 225 -10.63 -8.89 -15.58
CA ILE A 225 -11.48 -9.46 -14.53
C ILE A 225 -12.55 -10.38 -15.14
N GLU A 226 -13.17 -9.96 -16.25
CA GLU A 226 -14.19 -10.75 -16.95
C GLU A 226 -13.61 -12.02 -17.55
N TYR A 227 -12.44 -11.92 -18.22
CA TYR A 227 -11.71 -13.08 -18.70
C TYR A 227 -11.46 -14.13 -17.61
N GLY A 228 -11.14 -13.69 -16.40
CA GLY A 228 -10.98 -14.57 -15.25
C GLY A 228 -12.29 -15.24 -14.83
N LYS A 229 -13.38 -14.48 -14.73
CA LYS A 229 -14.71 -15.00 -14.31
C LYS A 229 -15.27 -16.06 -15.24
N GLU A 230 -15.01 -15.96 -16.53
CA GLU A 230 -15.50 -16.95 -17.52
C GLU A 230 -14.78 -18.31 -17.42
N ARG A 231 -13.69 -18.41 -16.66
CA ARG A 231 -12.79 -19.58 -16.63
C ARG A 231 -12.75 -20.31 -15.28
N GLU A 232 -13.84 -20.37 -14.56
CA GLU A 232 -13.96 -20.85 -13.20
C GLU A 232 -13.43 -19.84 -12.16
N GLU A 233 -14.07 -19.80 -11.00
CA GLU A 233 -13.63 -18.97 -9.87
C GLU A 233 -12.30 -19.48 -9.31
N GLN A 234 -11.22 -19.03 -9.90
CA GLN A 234 -9.87 -19.23 -9.40
C GLN A 234 -9.41 -17.97 -8.67
N GLU A 235 -8.55 -18.14 -7.69
CA GLU A 235 -7.92 -17.02 -7.00
C GLU A 235 -6.85 -16.38 -7.88
N VAL A 236 -6.16 -17.18 -8.69
CA VAL A 236 -5.08 -16.76 -9.58
C VAL A 236 -5.37 -17.15 -11.00
N TYR A 237 -5.20 -16.22 -11.91
CA TYR A 237 -5.39 -16.43 -13.35
C TYR A 237 -4.06 -16.38 -14.08
N ILE A 238 -3.91 -17.27 -15.03
CA ILE A 238 -2.71 -17.39 -15.88
C ILE A 238 -3.18 -17.51 -17.33
N ALA A 239 -2.73 -16.63 -18.18
CA ALA A 239 -3.08 -16.68 -19.59
C ALA A 239 -1.88 -16.35 -20.50
N PRO A 240 -1.79 -16.96 -21.70
CA PRO A 240 -0.89 -16.47 -22.73
C PRO A 240 -1.23 -15.02 -23.07
N LYS A 241 -0.21 -14.17 -23.13
CA LYS A 241 -0.36 -12.73 -23.36
C LYS A 241 -1.18 -12.43 -24.62
N GLU A 242 -0.89 -13.10 -25.72
CA GLU A 242 -1.60 -12.91 -27.00
C GLU A 242 -3.09 -13.23 -26.87
N LYS A 243 -3.44 -14.37 -26.26
CA LYS A 243 -4.84 -14.79 -26.10
C LYS A 243 -5.64 -13.85 -25.21
N LEU A 244 -5.03 -13.34 -24.15
CA LEU A 244 -5.67 -12.37 -23.27
C LEU A 244 -5.94 -11.05 -24.02
N ILE A 245 -4.97 -10.56 -24.77
CA ILE A 245 -5.11 -9.32 -25.56
C ILE A 245 -6.16 -9.49 -26.66
N GLU A 246 -6.13 -10.58 -27.41
CA GLU A 246 -7.13 -10.88 -28.43
C GLU A 246 -8.55 -10.88 -27.84
N TYR A 247 -8.76 -11.56 -26.71
CA TYR A 247 -10.05 -11.58 -26.03
C TYR A 247 -10.51 -10.18 -25.63
N ILE A 248 -9.64 -9.39 -24.97
CA ILE A 248 -10.01 -8.04 -24.49
C ILE A 248 -10.35 -7.11 -25.65
N VAL A 249 -9.57 -7.13 -26.72
CA VAL A 249 -9.82 -6.29 -27.90
C VAL A 249 -11.08 -6.74 -28.66
N GLN A 250 -11.39 -8.04 -28.63
CA GLN A 250 -12.59 -8.57 -29.27
C GLN A 250 -13.87 -8.14 -28.53
N ILE A 251 -13.84 -8.05 -27.19
CA ILE A 251 -15.01 -7.65 -26.39
C ILE A 251 -15.18 -6.13 -26.26
N ASP A 252 -14.14 -5.34 -26.54
CA ASP A 252 -14.17 -3.88 -26.43
C ASP A 252 -13.47 -3.18 -27.61
N GLU A 253 -14.25 -2.73 -28.58
CA GLU A 253 -13.79 -2.00 -29.79
C GLU A 253 -13.05 -0.66 -29.50
N LYS A 254 -13.10 -0.15 -28.28
CA LYS A 254 -12.36 1.07 -27.87
C LYS A 254 -10.92 0.77 -27.48
N LEU A 255 -10.54 -0.50 -27.39
CA LEU A 255 -9.18 -0.95 -27.12
C LEU A 255 -8.54 -1.49 -28.39
N SER A 256 -7.39 -0.97 -28.77
CA SER A 256 -6.53 -1.58 -29.78
C SER A 256 -5.48 -2.49 -29.12
N ASN A 257 -4.85 -3.36 -29.91
CA ASN A 257 -3.75 -4.21 -29.43
C ASN A 257 -2.62 -3.37 -28.82
N GLU A 258 -2.26 -2.24 -29.45
CA GLU A 258 -1.17 -1.36 -29.01
C GLU A 258 -1.51 -0.74 -27.63
N ILE A 259 -2.75 -0.28 -27.45
CA ILE A 259 -3.23 0.30 -26.19
C ILE A 259 -3.26 -0.77 -25.11
N ALA A 260 -3.79 -1.96 -25.39
CA ALA A 260 -3.82 -3.07 -24.45
C ALA A 260 -2.41 -3.48 -23.98
N ILE A 261 -1.45 -3.59 -24.90
CA ILE A 261 -0.05 -3.87 -24.61
C ILE A 261 0.56 -2.77 -23.75
N ALA A 262 0.32 -1.49 -24.06
CA ALA A 262 0.85 -0.36 -23.32
C ALA A 262 0.35 -0.38 -21.86
N ILE A 263 -0.95 -0.56 -21.65
CA ILE A 263 -1.54 -0.61 -20.31
C ILE A 263 -1.02 -1.82 -19.52
N ILE A 264 -1.01 -3.02 -20.12
CA ILE A 264 -0.50 -4.24 -19.47
C ILE A 264 0.96 -4.03 -19.04
N LYS A 265 1.79 -3.41 -19.87
CA LYS A 265 3.17 -3.08 -19.54
C LYS A 265 3.26 -2.13 -18.35
N ASP A 266 2.41 -1.11 -18.28
CA ASP A 266 2.43 -0.11 -17.22
C ASP A 266 1.96 -0.65 -15.86
N ILE A 267 1.07 -1.66 -15.87
CA ILE A 267 0.58 -2.33 -14.66
C ILE A 267 1.37 -3.58 -14.29
N SER A 268 2.46 -3.88 -15.00
CA SER A 268 3.28 -5.07 -14.75
C SER A 268 4.53 -4.74 -13.94
N LEU A 269 4.85 -5.64 -13.01
CA LEU A 269 6.18 -5.70 -12.40
C LEU A 269 7.13 -6.48 -13.30
N THR A 270 8.36 -6.00 -13.37
CA THR A 270 9.42 -6.58 -14.19
C THR A 270 10.64 -6.89 -13.34
N GLU A 271 11.47 -7.81 -13.83
CA GLU A 271 12.79 -8.08 -13.30
C GLU A 271 13.63 -6.78 -13.29
N ARG A 272 14.31 -6.51 -12.16
CA ARG A 272 15.11 -5.30 -11.98
C ARG A 272 16.16 -5.46 -10.91
N ASP A 273 17.33 -4.86 -11.14
CA ASP A 273 18.44 -4.86 -10.19
C ASP A 273 18.39 -3.74 -9.15
N ASP A 274 17.49 -2.79 -9.33
CA ASP A 274 17.40 -1.58 -8.50
C ASP A 274 16.35 -1.65 -7.39
N PHE A 275 15.77 -2.82 -7.13
CA PHE A 275 14.72 -3.02 -6.13
C PHE A 275 15.05 -2.40 -4.76
N LEU A 276 16.32 -2.42 -4.38
CA LEU A 276 16.82 -1.91 -3.11
C LEU A 276 17.70 -0.67 -3.23
N LYS A 277 17.83 -0.09 -4.41
CA LYS A 277 18.60 1.14 -4.56
C LYS A 277 17.84 2.31 -3.93
N VAL A 278 18.59 3.17 -3.29
CA VAL A 278 18.06 4.43 -2.74
C VAL A 278 17.54 5.29 -3.91
N PRO A 279 16.30 5.78 -3.86
CA PRO A 279 15.77 6.64 -4.90
C PRO A 279 16.64 7.90 -5.11
N SER A 280 16.68 8.41 -6.34
CA SER A 280 17.38 9.65 -6.65
C SER A 280 16.82 10.81 -5.81
N GLY A 281 17.70 11.65 -5.28
CA GLY A 281 17.35 12.80 -4.45
C GLY A 281 17.29 12.51 -2.94
N PHE A 282 17.43 11.27 -2.52
CA PHE A 282 17.54 10.91 -1.10
C PHE A 282 18.97 10.63 -0.71
N ARG A 283 19.37 11.02 0.51
CA ARG A 283 20.67 10.63 1.05
C ARG A 283 20.64 9.16 1.47
N LYS A 284 21.76 8.47 1.32
CA LYS A 284 21.87 7.03 1.62
C LYS A 284 21.55 6.73 3.10
N GLU A 285 21.82 7.67 3.98
CA GLU A 285 21.55 7.57 5.41
C GLU A 285 20.07 7.75 5.76
N ASP A 286 19.30 8.45 4.91
CA ASP A 286 17.91 8.80 5.16
C ASP A 286 16.93 7.77 4.58
N VAL A 287 17.41 6.88 3.71
CA VAL A 287 16.54 5.95 2.99
C VAL A 287 17.06 4.53 3.13
N TYR A 288 16.31 3.75 3.87
CA TYR A 288 16.51 2.31 3.92
C TYR A 288 15.60 1.63 2.89
N PRO A 289 16.11 0.64 2.14
CA PRO A 289 15.34 -0.05 1.10
C PRO A 289 14.02 -0.66 1.58
N TRP A 290 13.90 -0.90 2.86
CA TRP A 290 12.76 -1.51 3.53
C TRP A 290 11.95 -0.55 4.41
N ARG A 291 11.86 0.70 4.05
CA ARG A 291 10.95 1.60 4.75
C ARG A 291 9.54 1.04 4.77
N PHE A 292 8.94 1.01 5.96
CA PHE A 292 7.54 0.62 6.12
C PHE A 292 6.61 1.54 5.34
N ASN A 293 6.87 2.84 5.41
CA ASN A 293 6.05 3.89 4.77
C ASN A 293 6.34 4.10 3.28
N ARG A 294 7.00 3.18 2.61
CA ARG A 294 7.18 3.26 1.17
C ARG A 294 5.91 2.89 0.42
N ALA A 295 5.67 3.55 -0.71
CA ALA A 295 4.64 3.11 -1.64
C ALA A 295 5.03 1.77 -2.27
N TYR A 296 4.23 0.72 -2.05
CA TYR A 296 4.44 -0.58 -2.68
C TYR A 296 4.16 -0.49 -4.18
N SER A 297 5.14 -0.81 -5.01
CA SER A 297 4.99 -0.84 -6.47
C SER A 297 3.90 -1.82 -6.90
N PHE A 298 3.72 -2.91 -6.15
CA PHE A 298 2.70 -3.91 -6.41
C PHE A 298 1.27 -3.36 -6.30
N ASN A 299 1.01 -2.35 -5.48
CA ASN A 299 -0.31 -1.72 -5.42
C ASN A 299 -0.71 -1.06 -6.75
N ARG A 300 0.28 -0.60 -7.53
CA ARG A 300 0.05 0.04 -8.84
C ARG A 300 0.33 -0.90 -10.02
N ARG A 301 1.15 -1.92 -9.81
CA ARG A 301 1.63 -2.86 -10.84
C ARG A 301 1.47 -4.30 -10.37
N PRO A 302 0.23 -4.80 -10.25
CA PRO A 302 -0.01 -6.13 -9.72
C PRO A 302 0.21 -7.25 -10.73
N VAL A 303 0.31 -6.96 -12.01
CA VAL A 303 0.48 -7.99 -13.05
C VAL A 303 1.93 -8.48 -13.10
N ILE A 304 2.10 -9.80 -13.21
CA ILE A 304 3.42 -10.42 -13.41
C ILE A 304 3.46 -11.03 -14.81
N ILE A 305 4.51 -10.72 -15.57
CA ILE A 305 4.74 -11.32 -16.88
C ILE A 305 5.94 -12.26 -16.78
N ARG A 306 5.75 -13.54 -17.14
CA ARG A 306 6.80 -14.56 -17.23
C ARG A 306 6.60 -15.44 -18.46
N ASN A 307 7.64 -15.60 -19.25
CA ASN A 307 7.63 -16.50 -20.43
C ASN A 307 6.37 -16.32 -21.31
N ASP A 308 6.02 -15.06 -21.62
CA ASP A 308 4.82 -14.67 -22.37
C ASP A 308 3.48 -15.05 -21.71
N MET A 309 3.50 -15.50 -20.45
CA MET A 309 2.32 -15.67 -19.64
C MET A 309 2.08 -14.44 -18.76
N ILE A 310 0.83 -14.05 -18.65
CA ILE A 310 0.36 -12.99 -17.74
C ILE A 310 -0.28 -13.68 -16.54
N ILE A 311 0.12 -13.27 -15.32
CA ILE A 311 -0.36 -13.79 -14.04
C ILE A 311 -0.98 -12.64 -13.27
N TRP A 312 -2.21 -12.82 -12.78
CA TRP A 312 -2.92 -11.81 -12.00
C TRP A 312 -3.97 -12.41 -11.05
N GLY A 313 -4.42 -11.62 -10.09
CA GLY A 313 -5.59 -11.90 -9.25
C GLY A 313 -6.64 -10.79 -9.44
N ASN A 314 -7.91 -11.17 -9.50
CA ASN A 314 -9.00 -10.22 -9.79
C ASN A 314 -9.22 -9.20 -8.66
N ARG A 315 -9.08 -9.60 -7.40
CA ARG A 315 -9.23 -8.70 -6.25
C ARG A 315 -8.08 -7.70 -6.18
N GLN A 316 -6.87 -8.14 -6.49
CA GLN A 316 -5.71 -7.25 -6.53
C GLN A 316 -5.80 -6.26 -7.72
N LEU A 317 -6.33 -6.65 -8.87
CA LEU A 317 -6.62 -5.72 -9.96
C LEU A 317 -7.65 -4.66 -9.55
N TYR A 318 -8.71 -5.08 -8.87
CA TYR A 318 -9.71 -4.16 -8.32
C TYR A 318 -9.09 -3.21 -7.28
N HIS A 319 -8.27 -3.74 -6.38
CA HIS A 319 -7.51 -2.94 -5.41
C HIS A 319 -6.60 -1.92 -6.08
N MET A 320 -5.91 -2.31 -7.16
CA MET A 320 -5.09 -1.39 -7.95
C MET A 320 -5.93 -0.26 -8.56
N LEU A 321 -7.08 -0.59 -9.13
CA LEU A 321 -7.98 0.40 -9.72
C LEU A 321 -8.43 1.43 -8.68
N MET A 322 -8.87 0.96 -7.51
CA MET A 322 -9.23 1.82 -6.38
C MET A 322 -8.05 2.68 -5.92
N TYR A 323 -6.88 2.07 -5.73
CA TYR A 323 -5.67 2.76 -5.30
C TYR A 323 -5.24 3.87 -6.28
N VAL A 324 -5.26 3.61 -7.60
CA VAL A 324 -4.93 4.62 -8.62
C VAL A 324 -5.97 5.75 -8.60
N THR A 325 -7.25 5.40 -8.49
CA THR A 325 -8.35 6.36 -8.38
C THR A 325 -8.17 7.26 -7.15
N ASP A 326 -7.87 6.68 -5.99
CA ASP A 326 -7.62 7.42 -4.76
C ASP A 326 -6.42 8.36 -4.89
N LEU A 327 -5.31 7.89 -5.49
CA LEU A 327 -4.13 8.75 -5.74
C LEU A 327 -4.46 9.96 -6.60
N ILE A 328 -5.35 9.80 -7.60
CA ILE A 328 -5.81 10.89 -8.47
C ILE A 328 -6.65 11.88 -7.66
N TYR A 329 -7.71 11.38 -7.00
CA TYR A 329 -8.67 12.23 -6.29
C TYR A 329 -8.14 12.77 -4.96
N GLU A 330 -7.08 12.19 -4.42
CA GLU A 330 -6.33 12.75 -3.28
C GLU A 330 -5.25 13.74 -3.70
N GLY A 331 -5.01 13.93 -4.99
CA GLY A 331 -3.95 14.80 -5.48
C GLY A 331 -2.53 14.27 -5.24
N LYS A 332 -2.40 12.95 -5.02
CA LYS A 332 -1.13 12.28 -4.66
C LYS A 332 -0.45 11.57 -5.83
N ILE A 333 -1.09 11.51 -7.00
CA ILE A 333 -0.46 10.86 -8.16
C ILE A 333 0.73 11.68 -8.64
N SER A 334 1.89 11.02 -8.76
CA SER A 334 3.09 11.67 -9.31
C SER A 334 2.96 11.78 -10.83
N THR A 335 3.12 12.97 -11.37
CA THR A 335 2.99 13.26 -12.80
C THR A 335 4.01 14.30 -13.24
N LYS A 336 4.38 14.27 -14.52
CA LYS A 336 5.28 15.24 -15.16
C LYS A 336 4.58 16.06 -16.25
N ASN A 337 3.39 15.64 -16.66
CA ASN A 337 2.65 16.29 -17.74
C ASN A 337 1.83 17.47 -17.20
N ASP A 338 1.94 18.63 -17.84
CA ASP A 338 1.27 19.87 -17.40
C ASP A 338 -0.26 19.74 -17.35
N LYS A 339 -0.90 18.98 -18.28
CA LYS A 339 -2.35 18.77 -18.26
C LYS A 339 -2.77 17.98 -17.05
N MET A 340 -2.00 16.92 -16.72
CA MET A 340 -2.26 16.10 -15.54
C MET A 340 -1.98 16.91 -14.27
N CYS A 341 -0.88 17.67 -14.17
CA CYS A 341 -0.59 18.55 -13.05
C CYS A 341 -1.73 19.54 -12.82
N THR A 342 -2.23 20.19 -13.89
CA THR A 342 -3.34 21.14 -13.82
C THR A 342 -4.63 20.49 -13.33
N LEU A 343 -4.96 19.31 -13.83
CA LEU A 343 -6.14 18.55 -13.40
C LEU A 343 -6.06 18.18 -11.92
N ILE A 344 -4.92 17.63 -11.49
CA ILE A 344 -4.69 17.24 -10.09
C ILE A 344 -4.79 18.46 -9.16
N GLY A 345 -4.24 19.60 -9.56
CA GLY A 345 -4.40 20.88 -8.82
C GLY A 345 -5.86 21.25 -8.64
N ARG A 346 -6.68 21.20 -9.71
CA ARG A 346 -8.13 21.50 -9.65
C ARG A 346 -8.87 20.53 -8.72
N ILE A 347 -8.58 19.23 -8.80
CA ILE A 347 -9.19 18.21 -7.93
C ILE A 347 -8.83 18.47 -6.47
N SER A 348 -7.56 18.81 -6.20
CA SER A 348 -7.08 19.13 -4.86
C SER A 348 -7.77 20.37 -4.27
N ASP A 349 -7.93 21.42 -5.08
CA ASP A 349 -8.64 22.66 -4.67
C ASP A 349 -10.12 22.39 -4.36
N ASP A 350 -10.81 21.59 -5.19
CA ASP A 350 -12.20 21.21 -4.97
C ASP A 350 -12.37 20.38 -3.69
N ARG A 351 -11.42 19.47 -3.43
CA ARG A 351 -11.38 18.70 -2.19
C ARG A 351 -11.17 19.60 -0.97
N GLY A 352 -10.23 20.54 -1.05
CA GLY A 352 -9.99 21.53 0.00
C GLY A 352 -11.24 22.35 0.32
N ARG A 353 -11.95 22.82 -0.70
CA ARG A 353 -13.23 23.55 -0.52
C ARG A 353 -14.31 22.70 0.16
N LYS A 354 -14.47 21.43 -0.25
CA LYS A 354 -15.41 20.52 0.38
C LYS A 354 -15.07 20.20 1.83
N PHE A 355 -13.78 20.00 2.11
CA PHE A 355 -13.29 19.78 3.48
C PHE A 355 -13.59 21.01 4.36
N ASN A 356 -13.27 22.21 3.90
CA ASN A 356 -13.55 23.43 4.64
C ASN A 356 -15.05 23.60 4.91
N LYS A 357 -15.90 23.28 3.92
CA LYS A 357 -17.35 23.29 4.10
C LYS A 357 -17.80 22.29 5.17
N LEU A 358 -17.25 21.05 5.13
CA LEU A 358 -17.55 20.03 6.14
C LEU A 358 -17.22 20.51 7.55
N ILE A 359 -16.02 21.09 7.74
CA ILE A 359 -15.61 21.64 9.04
C ILE A 359 -16.54 22.78 9.47
N SER A 360 -16.89 23.66 8.54
CA SER A 360 -17.83 24.75 8.83
C SER A 360 -19.22 24.23 9.24
N ASP A 361 -19.74 23.23 8.53
CA ASP A 361 -21.03 22.60 8.86
C ASP A 361 -20.99 21.97 10.27
N ILE A 362 -19.95 21.17 10.57
CA ILE A 362 -19.78 20.54 11.89
C ILE A 362 -19.68 21.57 13.01
N LEU A 363 -18.87 22.63 12.83
CA LEU A 363 -18.70 23.65 13.85
C LEU A 363 -19.95 24.50 14.04
N SER A 364 -20.76 24.69 12.98
CA SER A 364 -22.04 25.38 13.06
C SER A 364 -23.07 24.54 13.86
N ASP A 365 -23.08 23.22 13.65
CA ASP A 365 -23.93 22.30 14.40
C ASP A 365 -23.54 22.20 15.89
N MET A 366 -22.30 22.54 16.23
CA MET A 366 -21.80 22.59 17.62
C MET A 366 -22.03 23.94 18.29
N GLU A 367 -22.80 24.84 17.70
CA GLU A 367 -23.00 26.23 18.17
C GLU A 367 -21.71 27.05 18.37
N VAL A 368 -20.64 26.66 17.66
CA VAL A 368 -19.39 27.42 17.66
C VAL A 368 -19.48 28.49 16.61
N PHE A 369 -19.15 29.74 16.98
CA PHE A 369 -19.17 30.87 16.04
C PHE A 369 -18.07 30.70 14.98
N VAL A 370 -18.40 30.10 13.85
CA VAL A 370 -17.54 30.05 12.67
C VAL A 370 -17.99 31.15 11.71
N ILE A 371 -17.20 32.19 11.61
CA ILE A 371 -17.54 33.32 10.73
C ILE A 371 -17.01 33.08 9.32
N ASP A 372 -15.88 32.39 9.18
CA ASP A 372 -15.27 32.09 7.88
C ASP A 372 -14.32 30.90 8.00
N SER A 373 -14.43 29.94 7.08
CA SER A 373 -13.57 28.74 7.03
C SER A 373 -12.29 28.96 6.21
N ASN A 374 -12.17 30.07 5.50
CA ASN A 374 -11.02 30.42 4.67
C ASN A 374 -10.54 31.85 5.00
N VAL A 375 -10.00 32.02 6.20
CA VAL A 375 -9.47 33.31 6.61
C VAL A 375 -8.06 33.49 6.03
N ASP A 376 -7.95 34.19 4.92
CA ASP A 376 -6.68 34.60 4.31
C ASP A 376 -6.15 35.91 4.88
N ARG A 377 -7.01 36.72 5.54
CA ARG A 377 -6.68 38.01 6.13
C ARG A 377 -7.43 38.27 7.44
N ILE A 378 -6.72 38.73 8.44
CA ILE A 378 -7.28 39.28 9.67
C ILE A 378 -6.96 40.78 9.74
N ASN A 379 -7.99 41.63 9.83
CA ASN A 379 -7.82 43.09 9.87
C ASN A 379 -6.99 43.63 8.69
N LYS A 380 -7.25 43.14 7.48
CA LYS A 380 -6.52 43.45 6.24
C LYS A 380 -5.06 42.98 6.18
N LYS A 381 -4.57 42.27 7.19
CA LYS A 381 -3.25 41.62 7.18
C LYS A 381 -3.38 40.18 6.75
N PRO A 382 -2.52 39.69 5.89
CA PRO A 382 -2.53 38.25 5.53
C PRO A 382 -2.28 37.38 6.77
N VAL A 383 -2.95 36.25 6.86
CA VAL A 383 -2.76 35.27 7.98
C VAL A 383 -1.43 34.54 7.84
N ALA A 384 -0.88 34.47 6.64
CA ALA A 384 0.42 33.88 6.38
C ALA A 384 1.38 34.91 5.77
N ASP A 385 2.66 34.81 6.06
CA ASP A 385 3.71 35.58 5.41
C ASP A 385 3.95 35.09 3.95
N LYS A 386 4.87 35.79 3.23
CA LYS A 386 5.22 35.45 1.86
C LYS A 386 5.82 34.04 1.70
N ASN A 387 6.23 33.38 2.79
CA ASN A 387 6.79 32.03 2.85
C ASN A 387 5.78 30.99 3.33
N GLY A 388 4.50 31.40 3.54
CA GLY A 388 3.45 30.50 4.00
C GLY A 388 3.42 30.23 5.51
N ASN A 389 4.23 30.94 6.30
CA ASN A 389 4.18 30.82 7.75
C ASN A 389 2.98 31.60 8.30
N THR A 390 2.17 30.95 9.14
CA THR A 390 1.07 31.60 9.87
C THR A 390 1.62 32.66 10.83
N LEU A 391 1.04 33.84 10.79
CA LEU A 391 1.37 34.96 11.66
C LEU A 391 0.75 34.80 13.05
#